data_55916179bc7e97798a87f5d4d162e5b0
#
_entry.id   55916179bc7e97798a87f5d4d162e5b0
#
_cell.length_a   1.000
_cell.length_b   1.000
_cell.length_c   1.000
_cell.angle_alpha   90.00
_cell.angle_beta   90.00
_cell.angle_gamma   90.00
#
_symmetry.space_group_name_H-M   'P 1'
#
loop_
_entity.id
_entity.type
_entity.pdbx_description
1 polymer ?
#
loop_
_entity_poly.entity_id
_entity_poly.type
_entity_poly.pdbx_seq_one_letter_code
_entity_poly.pdbx_strand_id
1 'polypeptide(L)'
;IGLIRAYMEANPDVENFAKFDILMPQGKRTYAEWIRFANSLRLRLAIRIAMADPVLAASEAKKALTDAGGLLEEDNDIVAVSTDGTGYNNPFGEINKGWGEVFLNANMESYLGGYDDPRLPKYFDRAAGGEGTEIVPVKGTYKGIRQGTGFNHKNYSKHSKSTISQTSNAILMTAAEVWFLRAEAALRGWSSENPGSCYENGVKASFAQWGAKDVAVYLESTKTPKGYQDAFNAAFNVEAMSQVTPAWDNAASNEEKLEKIITQKWIACYPEGCEAWAEQRRTGYPKLFPVLVNDSQGTIDTNLGPRRLNFFVGIQTANPEQYAALTKALGGADNCGTRLWWDTGRNF
;
A
#
# COMPACT_ATOMS: atom_id res chain seq x y z
N ILE A 1 4.09 -7.70 -22.91
CA ILE A 1 5.10 -8.76 -22.77
C ILE A 1 5.42 -9.34 -24.15
N GLY A 2 4.45 -9.85 -24.90
CA GLY A 2 4.69 -10.45 -26.23
C GLY A 2 5.40 -9.52 -27.20
N LEU A 3 5.01 -8.25 -27.28
CA LEU A 3 5.68 -7.25 -28.14
C LEU A 3 7.13 -7.00 -27.73
N ILE A 4 7.41 -6.94 -26.41
CA ILE A 4 8.78 -6.77 -25.92
C ILE A 4 9.63 -7.96 -26.34
N ARG A 5 9.17 -9.21 -26.16
CA ARG A 5 9.89 -10.41 -26.58
C ARG A 5 10.17 -10.44 -28.07
N ALA A 6 9.15 -10.19 -28.88
CA ALA A 6 9.32 -10.13 -30.35
C ALA A 6 10.37 -9.08 -30.77
N TYR A 7 10.41 -7.93 -30.06
CA TYR A 7 11.43 -6.91 -30.31
C TYR A 7 12.82 -7.39 -29.92
N MET A 8 12.97 -8.01 -28.73
CA MET A 8 14.26 -8.56 -28.27
C MET A 8 14.81 -9.65 -29.20
N GLU A 9 13.93 -10.54 -29.69
CA GLU A 9 14.31 -11.57 -30.64
C GLU A 9 14.80 -10.99 -31.96
N ALA A 10 14.16 -9.92 -32.46
CA ALA A 10 14.53 -9.25 -33.68
C ALA A 10 15.75 -8.33 -33.54
N ASN A 11 16.07 -7.91 -32.32
CA ASN A 11 17.11 -6.91 -32.02
C ASN A 11 17.93 -7.35 -30.78
N PRO A 12 18.70 -8.43 -30.86
CA PRO A 12 19.50 -8.89 -29.74
C PRO A 12 20.49 -7.81 -29.29
N ASP A 13 20.68 -7.70 -27.98
CA ASP A 13 21.62 -6.75 -27.35
C ASP A 13 21.32 -5.25 -27.54
N VAL A 14 20.13 -4.90 -28.00
CA VAL A 14 19.70 -3.50 -28.18
C VAL A 14 18.81 -3.02 -27.04
N GLU A 15 19.33 -2.10 -26.24
CA GLU A 15 18.60 -1.42 -25.14
C GLU A 15 18.47 0.09 -25.43
N ASN A 16 17.88 0.43 -26.59
CA ASN A 16 17.87 1.79 -27.13
C ASN A 16 17.08 2.81 -26.30
N PHE A 17 16.17 2.35 -25.43
CA PHE A 17 15.36 3.20 -24.54
C PHE A 17 16.03 3.46 -23.18
N ALA A 18 17.05 2.70 -22.78
CA ALA A 18 17.66 2.72 -21.46
C ALA A 18 18.04 4.13 -20.95
N LYS A 19 18.50 4.99 -21.86
CA LYS A 19 18.86 6.40 -21.56
C LYS A 19 17.65 7.29 -21.23
N PHE A 20 16.44 6.88 -21.60
CA PHE A 20 15.20 7.60 -21.33
C PHE A 20 14.39 6.98 -20.19
N ASP A 21 14.80 5.78 -19.74
CA ASP A 21 14.09 5.08 -18.67
C ASP A 21 14.37 5.75 -17.32
N ILE A 22 13.31 6.27 -16.71
CA ILE A 22 13.34 6.90 -15.40
C ILE A 22 12.72 6.02 -14.32
N LEU A 23 12.22 4.82 -14.68
CA LEU A 23 11.51 3.92 -13.76
C LEU A 23 12.40 2.82 -13.20
N MET A 24 13.29 2.27 -14.02
CA MET A 24 14.19 1.23 -13.58
C MET A 24 15.47 1.83 -12.99
N PRO A 25 16.01 1.22 -11.91
CA PRO A 25 17.30 1.61 -11.36
C PRO A 25 18.40 1.57 -12.41
N GLN A 26 19.42 2.41 -12.26
CA GLN A 26 20.59 2.34 -13.10
C GLN A 26 21.20 0.93 -13.06
N GLY A 27 21.52 0.35 -14.22
CA GLY A 27 21.99 -1.03 -14.36
C GLY A 27 20.88 -2.07 -14.53
N LYS A 28 19.60 -1.71 -14.32
CA LYS A 28 18.42 -2.55 -14.57
C LYS A 28 17.51 -1.99 -15.67
N ARG A 29 17.98 -1.10 -16.51
CA ARG A 29 17.23 -0.46 -17.60
C ARG A 29 17.23 -1.31 -18.86
N THR A 30 16.66 -2.51 -18.77
CA THR A 30 16.63 -3.52 -19.85
C THR A 30 15.21 -3.94 -20.18
N TYR A 31 15.01 -4.46 -21.38
CA TYR A 31 13.73 -5.07 -21.76
C TYR A 31 13.36 -6.28 -20.88
N ALA A 32 14.37 -7.04 -20.40
CA ALA A 32 14.14 -8.16 -19.49
C ALA A 32 13.54 -7.68 -18.16
N GLU A 33 14.06 -6.61 -17.58
CA GLU A 33 13.50 -6.01 -16.35
C GLU A 33 12.08 -5.47 -16.57
N TRP A 34 11.79 -4.92 -17.74
CA TRP A 34 10.44 -4.52 -18.10
C TRP A 34 9.48 -5.69 -18.24
N ILE A 35 9.94 -6.87 -18.66
CA ILE A 35 9.13 -8.10 -18.66
C ILE A 35 8.84 -8.53 -17.22
N ARG A 36 9.83 -8.51 -16.33
CA ARG A 36 9.65 -8.82 -14.89
C ARG A 36 8.61 -7.90 -14.26
N PHE A 37 8.72 -6.59 -14.50
CA PHE A 37 7.74 -5.61 -14.03
C PHE A 37 6.34 -5.87 -14.61
N ALA A 38 6.23 -6.13 -15.92
CA ALA A 38 4.95 -6.39 -16.57
C ALA A 38 4.27 -7.66 -16.04
N ASN A 39 5.03 -8.72 -15.75
CA ASN A 39 4.51 -9.94 -15.13
C ASN A 39 4.04 -9.66 -13.69
N SER A 40 4.81 -8.89 -12.93
CA SER A 40 4.46 -8.50 -11.56
C SER A 40 3.18 -7.65 -11.52
N LEU A 41 3.05 -6.72 -12.45
CA LEU A 41 1.83 -5.92 -12.61
C LEU A 41 0.64 -6.78 -13.07
N ARG A 42 0.87 -7.77 -13.92
CA ARG A 42 -0.16 -8.74 -14.31
C ARG A 42 -0.67 -9.51 -13.10
N LEU A 43 0.23 -9.96 -12.22
CA LEU A 43 -0.14 -10.63 -10.97
C LEU A 43 -0.95 -9.70 -10.05
N ARG A 44 -0.53 -8.43 -9.87
CA ARG A 44 -1.29 -7.42 -9.11
C ARG A 44 -2.72 -7.28 -9.64
N LEU A 45 -2.87 -7.17 -10.97
CA LEU A 45 -4.19 -7.02 -11.60
C LEU A 45 -5.04 -8.30 -11.49
N ALA A 46 -4.43 -9.48 -11.59
CA ALA A 46 -5.11 -10.76 -11.40
C ALA A 46 -5.66 -10.88 -9.95
N ILE A 47 -4.84 -10.59 -8.95
CA ILE A 47 -5.26 -10.57 -7.55
C ILE A 47 -6.36 -9.53 -7.31
N ARG A 48 -6.31 -8.36 -7.97
CA ARG A 48 -7.33 -7.32 -7.85
C ARG A 48 -8.73 -7.81 -8.20
N ILE A 49 -8.86 -8.66 -9.20
CA ILE A 49 -10.15 -9.18 -9.68
C ILE A 49 -10.50 -10.56 -9.12
N ALA A 50 -9.77 -11.04 -8.10
CA ALA A 50 -9.89 -12.39 -7.56
C ALA A 50 -11.33 -12.83 -7.25
N MET A 51 -12.16 -11.91 -6.76
CA MET A 51 -13.55 -12.19 -6.39
C MET A 51 -14.58 -11.65 -7.39
N ALA A 52 -14.18 -10.82 -8.33
CA ALA A 52 -15.05 -10.30 -9.39
C ALA A 52 -15.10 -11.25 -10.60
N ASP A 53 -13.95 -11.81 -10.97
CA ASP A 53 -13.83 -12.85 -12.01
C ASP A 53 -12.74 -13.86 -11.59
N PRO A 54 -13.08 -14.84 -10.73
CA PRO A 54 -12.11 -15.80 -10.20
C PRO A 54 -11.43 -16.66 -11.28
N VAL A 55 -12.13 -16.95 -12.38
CA VAL A 55 -11.60 -17.78 -13.46
C VAL A 55 -10.52 -17.04 -14.23
N LEU A 56 -10.79 -15.80 -14.63
CA LEU A 56 -9.82 -14.94 -15.30
C LEU A 56 -8.65 -14.64 -14.36
N ALA A 57 -8.93 -14.31 -13.10
CA ALA A 57 -7.93 -14.04 -12.09
C ALA A 57 -6.93 -15.19 -11.95
N ALA A 58 -7.40 -16.40 -11.73
CA ALA A 58 -6.55 -17.59 -11.61
C ALA A 58 -5.73 -17.85 -12.87
N SER A 59 -6.33 -17.71 -14.06
CA SER A 59 -5.66 -17.89 -15.34
C SER A 59 -4.52 -16.88 -15.53
N GLU A 60 -4.78 -15.58 -15.28
CA GLU A 60 -3.80 -14.53 -15.45
C GLU A 60 -2.70 -14.57 -14.39
N ALA A 61 -3.04 -14.91 -13.13
CA ALA A 61 -2.05 -15.14 -12.08
C ALA A 61 -1.11 -16.29 -12.45
N LYS A 62 -1.66 -17.42 -12.90
CA LYS A 62 -0.85 -18.57 -13.33
C LYS A 62 0.11 -18.19 -14.47
N LYS A 63 -0.36 -17.45 -15.47
CA LYS A 63 0.49 -16.99 -16.57
C LYS A 63 1.62 -16.06 -16.08
N ALA A 64 1.34 -15.19 -15.10
CA ALA A 64 2.37 -14.31 -14.52
C ALA A 64 3.41 -15.10 -13.72
N LEU A 65 2.95 -16.06 -12.90
CA LEU A 65 3.79 -16.86 -12.02
C LEU A 65 4.67 -17.88 -12.76
N THR A 66 4.25 -18.35 -13.95
CA THR A 66 4.98 -19.36 -14.75
C THR A 66 5.72 -18.78 -15.94
N ASP A 67 5.68 -17.46 -16.13
CA ASP A 67 6.36 -16.80 -17.24
C ASP A 67 7.88 -16.88 -17.07
N ALA A 68 8.60 -17.33 -18.11
CA ALA A 68 10.05 -17.49 -18.08
C ALA A 68 10.83 -16.17 -17.86
N GLY A 69 10.19 -15.01 -18.08
CA GLY A 69 10.75 -13.70 -17.79
C GLY A 69 10.79 -13.36 -16.30
N GLY A 70 10.11 -14.14 -15.45
CA GLY A 70 10.11 -13.98 -14.00
C GLY A 70 9.33 -12.77 -13.49
N LEU A 71 9.47 -12.52 -12.21
CA LEU A 71 8.84 -11.45 -11.43
C LEU A 71 9.90 -10.60 -10.74
N LEU A 72 9.51 -9.47 -10.15
CA LEU A 72 10.35 -8.72 -9.23
C LEU A 72 10.43 -9.50 -7.91
N GLU A 73 11.58 -10.01 -7.55
CA GLU A 73 11.77 -10.90 -6.39
C GLU A 73 13.06 -10.66 -5.59
N GLU A 74 13.99 -9.89 -6.13
CA GLU A 74 15.21 -9.53 -5.41
C GLU A 74 14.93 -8.36 -4.46
N ASP A 75 15.57 -8.32 -3.31
CA ASP A 75 15.37 -7.31 -2.26
C ASP A 75 15.43 -5.85 -2.75
N ASN A 76 16.19 -5.61 -3.80
CA ASN A 76 16.40 -4.30 -4.42
C ASN A 76 15.60 -4.11 -5.72
N ASP A 77 14.67 -4.99 -6.05
CA ASP A 77 13.75 -4.82 -7.18
C ASP A 77 12.70 -3.78 -6.82
N ILE A 78 12.96 -2.55 -7.20
CA ILE A 78 12.08 -1.40 -6.97
C ILE A 78 11.85 -0.70 -8.30
N VAL A 79 10.59 -0.62 -8.71
CA VAL A 79 10.15 0.22 -9.82
C VAL A 79 9.64 1.53 -9.24
N ALA A 80 10.30 2.63 -9.58
CA ALA A 80 9.99 3.94 -9.02
C ALA A 80 10.35 5.04 -10.02
N VAL A 81 9.63 6.15 -10.01
CA VAL A 81 10.09 7.34 -10.73
C VAL A 81 11.31 7.90 -10.02
N SER A 82 12.46 7.87 -10.70
CA SER A 82 13.73 8.35 -10.14
C SER A 82 13.77 9.87 -10.06
N THR A 83 14.27 10.39 -8.93
CA THR A 83 14.58 11.79 -8.75
C THR A 83 16.04 12.11 -9.13
N ASP A 84 16.88 11.08 -9.24
CA ASP A 84 18.32 11.25 -9.50
C ASP A 84 18.60 11.62 -10.96
N GLY A 85 19.11 12.83 -11.18
CA GLY A 85 19.48 13.34 -12.49
C GLY A 85 18.33 13.55 -13.49
N THR A 86 17.07 13.37 -13.08
CA THR A 86 15.89 13.44 -13.96
C THR A 86 15.22 14.80 -13.99
N GLY A 87 15.52 15.67 -13.02
CA GLY A 87 14.78 16.92 -12.79
C GLY A 87 13.40 16.73 -12.17
N TYR A 88 12.99 15.50 -11.89
CA TYR A 88 11.76 15.19 -11.17
C TYR A 88 11.95 15.35 -9.66
N ASN A 89 11.03 16.04 -9.01
CA ASN A 89 10.91 16.10 -7.54
C ASN A 89 9.66 15.35 -7.10
N ASN A 90 9.78 14.54 -6.06
CA ASN A 90 8.63 13.82 -5.53
C ASN A 90 7.63 14.78 -4.88
N PRO A 91 6.40 14.95 -5.43
CA PRO A 91 5.42 15.90 -4.90
C PRO A 91 4.95 15.54 -3.50
N PHE A 92 4.96 14.27 -3.11
CA PHE A 92 4.69 13.86 -1.74
C PHE A 92 5.72 14.45 -0.76
N GLY A 93 6.99 14.50 -1.17
CA GLY A 93 8.04 15.15 -0.40
C GLY A 93 7.84 16.65 -0.24
N GLU A 94 7.30 17.34 -1.26
CA GLU A 94 6.92 18.76 -1.16
C GLU A 94 5.80 18.97 -0.13
N ILE A 95 4.72 18.20 -0.21
CA ILE A 95 3.60 18.27 0.75
C ILE A 95 4.08 17.95 2.17
N ASN A 96 5.01 16.99 2.31
CA ASN A 96 5.57 16.59 3.60
C ASN A 96 6.55 17.61 4.20
N LYS A 97 7.64 17.93 3.47
CA LYS A 97 8.73 18.75 4.01
C LYS A 97 8.53 20.23 3.75
N GLY A 98 7.98 20.62 2.57
CA GLY A 98 7.70 22.01 2.22
C GLY A 98 6.49 22.57 2.97
N TRP A 99 5.35 21.90 2.91
CA TRP A 99 4.12 22.35 3.57
C TRP A 99 3.96 21.80 4.99
N GLY A 100 4.61 20.69 5.31
CA GLY A 100 4.56 20.07 6.64
C GLY A 100 3.24 19.40 6.98
N GLU A 101 2.49 18.91 5.98
CA GLU A 101 1.11 18.42 6.11
C GLU A 101 0.97 16.89 6.09
N VAL A 102 2.06 16.12 6.03
CA VAL A 102 2.00 14.66 6.05
C VAL A 102 2.41 14.11 7.42
N PHE A 103 1.46 13.52 8.10
CA PHE A 103 1.64 12.97 9.45
C PHE A 103 1.46 11.45 9.47
N LEU A 104 2.06 10.81 10.48
CA LEU A 104 1.75 9.43 10.83
C LEU A 104 0.24 9.31 11.10
N ASN A 105 -0.39 8.31 10.50
CA ASN A 105 -1.78 7.99 10.77
C ASN A 105 -1.90 7.09 12.00
N ALA A 106 -2.95 7.25 12.80
CA ALA A 106 -3.20 6.43 14.00
C ALA A 106 -3.26 4.92 13.70
N ASN A 107 -3.77 4.51 12.52
CA ASN A 107 -3.76 3.11 12.12
C ASN A 107 -2.33 2.59 11.93
N MET A 108 -1.47 3.35 11.26
CA MET A 108 -0.06 2.97 11.09
C MET A 108 0.68 2.94 12.44
N GLU A 109 0.39 3.87 13.36
CA GLU A 109 0.88 3.82 14.74
C GLU A 109 0.43 2.54 15.46
N SER A 110 -0.83 2.16 15.29
CA SER A 110 -1.39 0.95 15.92
C SER A 110 -0.62 -0.31 15.51
N TYR A 111 -0.44 -0.51 14.22
CA TYR A 111 0.23 -1.70 13.69
C TYR A 111 1.74 -1.66 13.94
N LEU A 112 2.45 -0.64 13.47
CA LEU A 112 3.90 -0.56 13.63
C LEU A 112 4.32 -0.45 15.11
N GLY A 113 3.60 0.35 15.88
CA GLY A 113 3.89 0.50 17.30
C GLY A 113 3.47 -0.70 18.14
N GLY A 114 2.41 -1.43 17.75
CA GLY A 114 1.97 -2.66 18.41
C GLY A 114 2.94 -3.81 18.18
N TYR A 115 3.45 -3.95 16.97
CA TYR A 115 4.43 -4.96 16.60
C TYR A 115 5.85 -4.65 17.08
N ASP A 116 6.14 -3.43 17.59
CA ASP A 116 7.50 -2.89 17.75
C ASP A 116 8.30 -3.00 16.44
N ASP A 117 7.66 -2.63 15.34
CA ASP A 117 8.17 -2.85 13.99
C ASP A 117 9.41 -1.97 13.72
N PRO A 118 10.56 -2.58 13.37
CA PRO A 118 11.80 -1.85 13.09
C PRO A 118 11.71 -0.91 11.88
N ARG A 119 10.67 -0.98 11.05
CA ARG A 119 10.42 -0.06 9.94
C ARG A 119 9.82 1.27 10.38
N LEU A 120 9.21 1.33 11.58
CA LEU A 120 8.60 2.57 12.11
C LEU A 120 9.56 3.77 12.08
N PRO A 121 10.81 3.69 12.62
CA PRO A 121 11.78 4.79 12.57
C PRO A 121 12.35 5.07 11.16
N LYS A 122 12.07 4.21 10.19
CA LYS A 122 12.44 4.43 8.80
C LYS A 122 11.38 5.20 8.05
N TYR A 123 10.12 5.00 8.40
CA TYR A 123 8.95 5.62 7.77
C TYR A 123 8.66 7.02 8.32
N PHE A 124 8.86 7.20 9.64
CA PHE A 124 8.44 8.42 10.32
C PHE A 124 9.51 8.96 11.27
N ASP A 125 9.55 10.27 11.35
CA ASP A 125 10.31 10.98 12.37
C ASP A 125 9.57 10.91 13.71
N ARG A 126 10.32 10.97 14.82
CA ARG A 126 9.70 11.14 16.14
C ARG A 126 8.97 12.47 16.22
N ALA A 127 7.86 12.50 16.94
CA ALA A 127 7.11 13.72 17.17
C ALA A 127 8.00 14.78 17.81
N ALA A 128 8.02 15.99 17.23
CA ALA A 128 8.85 17.09 17.71
C ALA A 128 8.40 17.61 19.10
N GLY A 129 7.10 17.44 19.42
CA GLY A 129 6.49 18.09 20.56
C GLY A 129 6.49 19.62 20.40
N GLY A 130 5.81 20.34 21.26
CA GLY A 130 5.86 21.81 21.29
C GLY A 130 7.01 22.34 22.13
N GLU A 131 7.50 23.52 21.82
CA GLU A 131 8.21 24.34 22.79
C GLU A 131 7.16 25.01 23.67
N GLY A 132 7.04 24.59 24.92
CA GLY A 132 6.08 25.11 25.86
C GLY A 132 5.28 24.02 26.58
N THR A 133 4.81 24.34 27.77
CA THR A 133 4.29 23.40 28.78
C THR A 133 2.96 22.70 28.38
N GLU A 134 2.30 23.13 27.33
CA GLU A 134 0.95 22.65 27.00
C GLU A 134 0.88 21.55 25.91
N ILE A 135 2.01 21.22 25.22
CA ILE A 135 1.98 20.36 24.03
C ILE A 135 2.87 19.11 24.20
N VAL A 136 3.19 18.74 25.40
CA VAL A 136 4.32 17.87 25.76
C VAL A 136 4.08 16.34 25.70
N PRO A 137 2.85 15.77 25.66
CA PRO A 137 2.74 14.30 25.80
C PRO A 137 3.36 13.51 24.65
N VAL A 138 3.62 14.13 23.49
CA VAL A 138 4.04 13.39 22.27
C VAL A 138 5.53 13.52 21.94
N LYS A 139 6.27 14.46 22.55
CA LYS A 139 7.68 14.70 22.22
C LYS A 139 8.53 13.43 22.32
N GLY A 140 9.27 13.13 21.27
CA GLY A 140 10.17 11.97 21.24
C GLY A 140 9.49 10.61 21.05
N THR A 141 8.16 10.57 20.99
CA THR A 141 7.39 9.36 20.66
C THR A 141 7.11 9.26 19.17
N TYR A 142 6.59 8.12 18.71
CA TYR A 142 5.94 7.99 17.40
C TYR A 142 4.45 8.17 17.62
N LYS A 143 3.92 9.33 17.23
CA LYS A 143 2.52 9.68 17.50
C LYS A 143 1.80 10.07 16.22
N GLY A 144 0.75 9.31 15.90
CA GLY A 144 -0.12 9.52 14.75
C GLY A 144 -1.34 10.37 15.06
N ILE A 145 -2.11 10.65 14.02
CA ILE A 145 -3.37 11.38 14.11
C ILE A 145 -4.49 10.47 13.61
N ARG A 146 -5.59 10.37 14.37
CA ARG A 146 -6.78 9.62 13.97
C ARG A 146 -7.56 10.38 12.89
N GLN A 147 -8.07 9.66 11.89
CA GLN A 147 -8.90 10.24 10.84
C GLN A 147 -10.20 10.82 11.41
N GLY A 148 -10.57 12.00 10.96
CA GLY A 148 -11.80 12.67 11.37
C GLY A 148 -11.73 13.42 12.69
N THR A 149 -10.52 13.66 13.26
CA THR A 149 -10.35 14.45 14.50
C THR A 149 -10.70 15.93 14.35
N GLY A 150 -10.86 16.43 13.12
CA GLY A 150 -10.87 17.89 12.90
C GLY A 150 -9.51 18.48 13.27
N PHE A 151 -8.57 18.52 12.29
CA PHE A 151 -7.18 18.91 12.54
C PHE A 151 -7.07 20.26 13.24
N ASN A 152 -6.46 20.28 14.42
CA ASN A 152 -6.11 21.49 15.14
C ASN A 152 -4.60 21.68 15.12
N HIS A 153 -4.11 22.70 14.43
CA HIS A 153 -2.70 22.96 14.24
C HIS A 153 -1.94 23.10 15.59
N LYS A 154 -2.54 23.73 16.60
CA LYS A 154 -1.94 23.88 17.92
C LYS A 154 -1.61 22.51 18.54
N ASN A 155 -2.51 21.55 18.45
CA ASN A 155 -2.36 20.23 19.07
C ASN A 155 -1.54 19.26 18.23
N TYR A 156 -1.78 19.20 16.92
CA TYR A 156 -1.33 18.09 16.06
C TYR A 156 -0.12 18.42 15.19
N SER A 157 0.22 19.70 14.95
CA SER A 157 1.32 20.07 14.03
C SER A 157 2.71 19.51 14.40
N LYS A 158 2.89 19.04 15.62
CA LYS A 158 4.14 18.48 16.15
C LYS A 158 4.13 16.95 16.23
N HIS A 159 3.07 16.29 15.75
CA HIS A 159 3.03 14.83 15.64
C HIS A 159 4.06 14.30 14.64
N SER A 160 4.28 13.00 14.64
CA SER A 160 5.25 12.34 13.77
C SER A 160 4.98 12.59 12.30
N LYS A 161 6.01 12.98 11.55
CA LYS A 161 5.93 13.25 10.11
C LYS A 161 6.64 12.17 9.32
N SER A 162 6.26 12.04 8.05
CA SER A 162 6.93 11.15 7.11
C SER A 162 8.40 11.53 6.92
N THR A 163 9.26 10.54 6.69
CA THR A 163 10.67 10.76 6.31
C THR A 163 10.84 11.10 4.84
N ILE A 164 9.83 10.87 4.00
CA ILE A 164 9.89 11.10 2.56
C ILE A 164 10.16 12.56 2.23
N SER A 165 11.10 12.82 1.33
CA SER A 165 11.50 14.14 0.86
C SER A 165 11.27 14.29 -0.64
N GLN A 166 11.50 15.47 -1.18
CA GLN A 166 11.45 15.75 -2.64
C GLN A 166 12.45 14.90 -3.44
N THR A 167 13.55 14.49 -2.81
CA THR A 167 14.59 13.65 -3.43
C THR A 167 14.37 12.16 -3.23
N SER A 168 13.29 11.76 -2.57
CA SER A 168 12.89 10.35 -2.47
C SER A 168 12.25 9.90 -3.77
N ASN A 169 12.64 8.74 -4.29
CA ASN A 169 12.00 8.16 -5.48
C ASN A 169 10.50 7.89 -5.24
N ALA A 170 9.66 8.11 -6.25
CA ALA A 170 8.24 7.80 -6.16
C ALA A 170 8.01 6.33 -6.53
N ILE A 171 7.80 5.50 -5.50
CA ILE A 171 7.66 4.04 -5.62
C ILE A 171 6.34 3.69 -6.33
N LEU A 172 6.41 2.75 -7.28
CA LEU A 172 5.27 2.20 -8.02
C LEU A 172 5.04 0.70 -7.71
N MET A 173 6.11 -0.07 -7.52
CA MET A 173 6.07 -1.49 -7.19
C MET A 173 7.39 -1.94 -6.60
N THR A 174 7.34 -2.90 -5.66
CA THR A 174 8.51 -3.46 -5.00
C THR A 174 8.47 -4.98 -4.97
N ALA A 175 9.63 -5.64 -4.81
CA ALA A 175 9.68 -7.08 -4.60
C ALA A 175 8.86 -7.52 -3.38
N ALA A 176 8.86 -6.73 -2.31
CA ALA A 176 8.05 -7.02 -1.11
C ALA A 176 6.56 -7.18 -1.46
N GLU A 177 6.02 -6.26 -2.23
CA GLU A 177 4.63 -6.36 -2.69
C GLU A 177 4.42 -7.64 -3.52
N VAL A 178 5.31 -7.93 -4.46
CA VAL A 178 5.18 -9.09 -5.35
C VAL A 178 5.21 -10.40 -4.55
N TRP A 179 6.03 -10.52 -3.54
CA TRP A 179 6.04 -11.67 -2.63
C TRP A 179 4.70 -11.83 -1.88
N PHE A 180 4.06 -10.75 -1.44
CA PHE A 180 2.73 -10.82 -0.83
C PHE A 180 1.64 -11.19 -1.85
N LEU A 181 1.74 -10.74 -3.10
CA LEU A 181 0.85 -11.18 -4.17
C LEU A 181 1.00 -12.69 -4.45
N ARG A 182 2.24 -13.23 -4.42
CA ARG A 182 2.52 -14.67 -4.53
C ARG A 182 1.95 -15.43 -3.33
N ALA A 183 2.09 -14.89 -2.11
CA ALA A 183 1.53 -15.50 -0.91
C ALA A 183 0.01 -15.65 -1.02
N GLU A 184 -0.70 -14.62 -1.49
CA GLU A 184 -2.14 -14.70 -1.71
C GLU A 184 -2.51 -15.66 -2.85
N ALA A 185 -1.77 -15.63 -3.97
CA ALA A 185 -1.99 -16.55 -5.08
C ALA A 185 -1.83 -18.02 -4.63
N ALA A 186 -0.80 -18.32 -3.83
CA ALA A 186 -0.60 -19.64 -3.23
C ALA A 186 -1.71 -20.01 -2.25
N LEU A 187 -2.16 -19.07 -1.40
CA LEU A 187 -3.29 -19.28 -0.48
C LEU A 187 -4.59 -19.63 -1.22
N ARG A 188 -4.78 -19.07 -2.40
CA ARG A 188 -5.92 -19.36 -3.31
C ARG A 188 -5.77 -20.64 -4.14
N GLY A 189 -4.61 -21.33 -4.03
CA GLY A 189 -4.33 -22.53 -4.83
C GLY A 189 -3.98 -22.26 -6.30
N TRP A 190 -3.55 -21.05 -6.64
CA TRP A 190 -3.16 -20.68 -8.02
C TRP A 190 -1.70 -21.01 -8.34
N SER A 191 -0.91 -21.32 -7.34
CA SER A 191 0.47 -21.83 -7.48
C SER A 191 0.72 -22.96 -6.49
N SER A 192 1.83 -23.70 -6.69
CA SER A 192 2.33 -24.73 -5.77
C SER A 192 3.25 -24.18 -4.67
N GLU A 193 3.45 -22.88 -4.60
CA GLU A 193 4.29 -22.27 -3.59
C GLU A 193 3.67 -22.39 -2.19
N ASN A 194 4.52 -22.32 -1.17
CA ASN A 194 4.04 -22.27 0.19
C ASN A 194 3.66 -20.82 0.57
N PRO A 195 2.39 -20.54 0.96
CA PRO A 195 1.95 -19.19 1.28
C PRO A 195 2.76 -18.53 2.40
N GLY A 196 3.14 -19.31 3.43
CA GLY A 196 3.95 -18.81 4.55
C GLY A 196 5.35 -18.40 4.13
N SER A 197 6.00 -19.21 3.29
CA SER A 197 7.32 -18.86 2.76
C SER A 197 7.29 -17.60 1.90
N CYS A 198 6.27 -17.45 1.04
CA CYS A 198 6.09 -16.22 0.26
C CYS A 198 5.81 -15.01 1.16
N TYR A 199 4.98 -15.15 2.19
CA TYR A 199 4.72 -14.12 3.20
C TYR A 199 6.01 -13.67 3.90
N GLU A 200 6.82 -14.62 4.40
CA GLU A 200 8.09 -14.31 5.05
C GLU A 200 9.07 -13.62 4.12
N ASN A 201 9.16 -14.05 2.85
CA ASN A 201 9.98 -13.38 1.84
C ASN A 201 9.52 -11.94 1.58
N GLY A 202 8.21 -11.68 1.57
CA GLY A 202 7.67 -10.33 1.48
C GLY A 202 8.09 -9.44 2.64
N VAL A 203 8.05 -9.97 3.87
CA VAL A 203 8.53 -9.23 5.05
C VAL A 203 10.05 -8.98 4.95
N LYS A 204 10.85 -10.01 4.60
CA LYS A 204 12.31 -9.89 4.44
C LYS A 204 12.68 -8.83 3.39
N ALA A 205 12.05 -8.87 2.22
CA ALA A 205 12.27 -7.87 1.16
C ALA A 205 11.90 -6.44 1.62
N SER A 206 10.79 -6.27 2.35
CA SER A 206 10.43 -4.98 2.92
C SER A 206 11.44 -4.47 3.95
N PHE A 207 11.97 -5.34 4.80
CA PHE A 207 13.03 -4.98 5.76
C PHE A 207 14.31 -4.59 5.04
N ALA A 208 14.73 -5.35 4.03
CA ALA A 208 15.91 -5.06 3.22
C ALA A 208 15.79 -3.70 2.51
N GLN A 209 14.65 -3.45 1.86
CA GLN A 209 14.34 -2.17 1.19
C GLN A 209 14.57 -0.96 2.09
N TRP A 210 14.20 -1.05 3.35
CA TRP A 210 14.29 0.06 4.31
C TRP A 210 15.50 -0.01 5.24
N GLY A 211 16.37 -0.99 5.07
CA GLY A 211 17.51 -1.22 5.95
C GLY A 211 17.09 -1.42 7.41
N ALA A 212 15.93 -2.04 7.63
CA ALA A 212 15.47 -2.46 8.95
C ALA A 212 16.19 -3.74 9.38
N LYS A 213 16.38 -3.93 10.68
CA LYS A 213 17.15 -5.06 11.23
C LYS A 213 16.22 -6.06 11.94
N ASP A 214 16.80 -7.18 12.35
CA ASP A 214 16.16 -8.18 13.22
C ASP A 214 14.88 -8.81 12.63
N VAL A 215 14.84 -8.99 11.29
CA VAL A 215 13.68 -9.55 10.59
C VAL A 215 13.31 -10.95 11.08
N ALA A 216 14.29 -11.78 11.49
CA ALA A 216 14.02 -13.12 12.03
C ALA A 216 13.23 -13.04 13.34
N VAL A 217 13.61 -12.14 14.25
CA VAL A 217 12.89 -11.91 15.52
C VAL A 217 11.48 -11.37 15.26
N TYR A 218 11.34 -10.48 14.27
CA TYR A 218 10.04 -9.95 13.88
C TYR A 218 9.10 -11.04 13.35
N LEU A 219 9.60 -11.97 12.53
CA LEU A 219 8.83 -13.06 11.95
C LEU A 219 8.37 -14.12 12.98
N GLU A 220 8.99 -14.16 14.15
CA GLU A 220 8.57 -14.99 15.29
C GLU A 220 7.70 -14.25 16.30
N SER A 221 7.47 -12.95 16.08
CA SER A 221 6.75 -12.09 17.03
C SER A 221 5.26 -12.44 17.11
N THR A 222 4.78 -12.63 18.33
CA THR A 222 3.37 -12.81 18.67
C THR A 222 2.70 -11.52 19.13
N LYS A 223 3.35 -10.37 18.97
CA LYS A 223 2.78 -9.07 19.27
C LYS A 223 1.62 -8.75 18.34
N THR A 224 0.65 -7.99 18.86
CA THR A 224 -0.55 -7.58 18.11
C THR A 224 -0.60 -6.06 17.95
N PRO A 225 -1.39 -5.54 17.00
CA PRO A 225 -1.68 -4.11 16.94
C PRO A 225 -2.19 -3.59 18.28
N LYS A 226 -1.89 -2.35 18.61
CA LYS A 226 -2.35 -1.70 19.84
C LYS A 226 -3.49 -0.71 19.58
N GLY A 227 -4.30 -0.45 20.59
CA GLY A 227 -5.26 0.64 20.58
C GLY A 227 -4.56 2.00 20.39
N TYR A 228 -5.30 2.97 19.93
CA TYR A 228 -4.83 4.35 19.82
C TYR A 228 -5.30 5.17 21.01
N GLN A 229 -4.39 5.93 21.60
CA GLN A 229 -4.67 6.87 22.68
C GLN A 229 -4.37 8.29 22.18
N ASP A 230 -5.38 9.13 22.03
CA ASP A 230 -5.17 10.51 21.62
C ASP A 230 -4.49 11.31 22.75
N ALA A 231 -3.53 12.15 22.38
CA ALA A 231 -2.73 12.89 23.35
C ALA A 231 -3.49 14.07 24.00
N PHE A 232 -4.59 14.51 23.40
CA PHE A 232 -5.30 15.74 23.77
C PHE A 232 -6.78 15.52 24.12
N ASN A 233 -7.39 14.43 23.62
CA ASN A 233 -8.79 14.16 23.85
C ASN A 233 -9.06 12.65 24.00
N ALA A 234 -9.27 12.20 25.22
CA ALA A 234 -9.56 10.81 25.52
C ALA A 234 -10.81 10.26 24.81
N ALA A 235 -11.74 11.10 24.39
CA ALA A 235 -12.91 10.68 23.60
C ALA A 235 -12.51 10.18 22.17
N PHE A 236 -11.28 10.44 21.74
CA PHE A 236 -10.74 9.99 20.46
C PHE A 236 -9.98 8.66 20.58
N ASN A 237 -9.87 8.12 21.78
CA ASN A 237 -9.27 6.81 22.01
C ASN A 237 -10.07 5.70 21.33
N VAL A 238 -9.39 4.64 20.92
CA VAL A 238 -10.03 3.46 20.31
C VAL A 238 -9.18 2.22 20.56
N GLU A 239 -9.82 1.10 20.82
CA GLU A 239 -9.19 -0.20 21.00
C GLU A 239 -8.63 -0.74 19.68
N ALA A 240 -7.70 -1.69 19.77
CA ALA A 240 -7.13 -2.33 18.59
C ALA A 240 -8.21 -3.04 17.77
N MET A 241 -8.15 -2.90 16.44
CA MET A 241 -9.14 -3.48 15.53
C MET A 241 -8.78 -4.89 15.08
N SER A 242 -7.56 -5.36 15.35
CA SER A 242 -7.05 -6.65 14.91
C SER A 242 -6.20 -7.30 16.00
N GLN A 243 -6.09 -8.63 15.93
CA GLN A 243 -5.25 -9.45 16.80
C GLN A 243 -4.21 -10.26 16.00
N VAL A 244 -4.08 -10.02 14.68
CA VAL A 244 -3.08 -10.73 13.86
C VAL A 244 -1.66 -10.35 14.27
N THR A 245 -0.80 -11.35 14.26
CA THR A 245 0.60 -11.23 14.64
C THR A 245 1.52 -11.26 13.42
N PRO A 246 2.77 -10.77 13.49
CA PRO A 246 3.76 -10.95 12.43
C PRO A 246 4.11 -12.43 12.17
N ALA A 247 4.10 -13.27 13.20
CA ALA A 247 4.39 -14.70 13.03
C ALA A 247 3.33 -15.39 12.17
N TRP A 248 3.80 -16.18 11.18
CA TRP A 248 2.93 -17.00 10.36
C TRP A 248 2.39 -18.19 11.16
N ASP A 249 1.12 -18.51 10.96
CA ASP A 249 0.48 -19.69 11.56
C ASP A 249 -0.13 -20.58 10.45
N ASN A 250 0.43 -21.77 10.28
CA ASN A 250 -0.07 -22.74 9.31
C ASN A 250 -1.46 -23.30 9.67
N ALA A 251 -1.82 -23.29 10.95
CA ALA A 251 -3.11 -23.79 11.45
C ALA A 251 -4.24 -22.75 11.35
N ALA A 252 -3.90 -21.47 11.17
CA ALA A 252 -4.88 -20.38 11.02
C ALA A 252 -5.80 -20.60 9.82
N SER A 253 -7.00 -20.04 9.88
CA SER A 253 -7.95 -20.04 8.76
C SER A 253 -7.40 -19.27 7.54
N ASN A 254 -7.93 -19.55 6.35
CA ASN A 254 -7.54 -18.79 5.15
C ASN A 254 -7.83 -17.30 5.30
N GLU A 255 -8.92 -16.95 5.98
CA GLU A 255 -9.28 -15.55 6.24
C GLU A 255 -8.23 -14.85 7.12
N GLU A 256 -7.78 -15.49 8.20
CA GLU A 256 -6.73 -14.95 9.06
C GLU A 256 -5.38 -14.87 8.34
N LYS A 257 -5.02 -15.88 7.55
CA LYS A 257 -3.83 -15.86 6.69
C LYS A 257 -3.88 -14.70 5.70
N LEU A 258 -5.04 -14.45 5.09
CA LEU A 258 -5.23 -13.31 4.20
C LEU A 258 -5.07 -11.98 4.95
N GLU A 259 -5.66 -11.86 6.15
CA GLU A 259 -5.48 -10.67 6.99
C GLU A 259 -4.00 -10.41 7.28
N LYS A 260 -3.21 -11.45 7.62
CA LYS A 260 -1.75 -11.32 7.84
C LYS A 260 -1.03 -10.86 6.58
N ILE A 261 -1.29 -11.49 5.43
CA ILE A 261 -0.67 -11.14 4.14
C ILE A 261 -0.96 -9.68 3.79
N ILE A 262 -2.22 -9.28 3.81
CA ILE A 262 -2.61 -7.92 3.40
C ILE A 262 -2.14 -6.87 4.40
N THR A 263 -2.14 -7.16 5.69
CA THR A 263 -1.59 -6.26 6.71
C THR A 263 -0.11 -5.98 6.47
N GLN A 264 0.70 -7.01 6.22
CA GLN A 264 2.12 -6.82 5.94
C GLN A 264 2.36 -6.17 4.57
N LYS A 265 1.56 -6.51 3.55
CA LYS A 265 1.57 -5.82 2.25
C LYS A 265 1.28 -4.34 2.42
N TRP A 266 0.24 -3.97 3.18
CA TRP A 266 -0.13 -2.58 3.45
C TRP A 266 1.00 -1.80 4.13
N ILE A 267 1.67 -2.40 5.11
CA ILE A 267 2.86 -1.80 5.74
C ILE A 267 3.99 -1.63 4.72
N ALA A 268 4.27 -2.66 3.91
CA ALA A 268 5.36 -2.66 2.92
C ALA A 268 5.12 -1.70 1.75
N CYS A 269 3.86 -1.44 1.37
CA CYS A 269 3.51 -0.50 0.31
C CYS A 269 3.84 0.97 0.64
N TYR A 270 4.08 1.33 1.91
CA TYR A 270 4.45 2.70 2.24
C TYR A 270 5.68 3.16 1.42
N PRO A 271 5.66 4.36 0.79
CA PRO A 271 4.62 5.40 0.81
C PRO A 271 3.59 5.32 -0.35
N GLU A 272 3.52 4.22 -1.11
CA GLU A 272 2.58 4.03 -2.21
C GLU A 272 1.17 3.76 -1.66
N GLY A 273 0.40 4.83 -1.42
CA GLY A 273 -0.91 4.76 -0.79
C GLY A 273 -2.04 4.29 -1.70
N CYS A 274 -1.91 4.42 -3.03
CA CYS A 274 -2.97 4.05 -3.96
C CYS A 274 -3.20 2.54 -3.99
N GLU A 275 -2.10 1.74 -4.03
CA GLU A 275 -2.17 0.29 -3.95
C GLU A 275 -2.65 -0.17 -2.58
N ALA A 276 -2.10 0.42 -1.51
CA ALA A 276 -2.51 0.12 -0.14
C ALA A 276 -4.01 0.36 0.08
N TRP A 277 -4.55 1.47 -0.42
CA TRP A 277 -5.98 1.77 -0.37
C TRP A 277 -6.82 0.83 -1.24
N ALA A 278 -6.32 0.45 -2.41
CA ALA A 278 -7.03 -0.48 -3.28
C ALA A 278 -7.15 -1.87 -2.62
N GLU A 279 -6.11 -2.37 -1.96
CA GLU A 279 -6.14 -3.64 -1.24
C GLU A 279 -7.07 -3.60 -0.03
N GLN A 280 -7.04 -2.50 0.74
CA GLN A 280 -7.97 -2.32 1.86
C GLN A 280 -9.44 -2.32 1.40
N ARG A 281 -9.75 -1.69 0.28
CA ARG A 281 -11.10 -1.72 -0.30
C ARG A 281 -11.49 -3.13 -0.76
N ARG A 282 -10.58 -3.84 -1.41
CA ARG A 282 -10.83 -5.18 -1.95
C ARG A 282 -11.10 -6.20 -0.84
N THR A 283 -10.34 -6.15 0.26
CA THR A 283 -10.28 -7.21 1.28
C THR A 283 -10.88 -6.80 2.63
N GLY A 284 -11.00 -5.51 2.93
CA GLY A 284 -11.26 -5.00 4.27
C GLY A 284 -10.04 -5.00 5.19
N TYR A 285 -8.85 -5.41 4.71
CA TYR A 285 -7.62 -5.48 5.48
C TYR A 285 -6.59 -4.45 5.04
N PRO A 286 -5.75 -3.96 5.99
CA PRO A 286 -5.86 -4.17 7.43
C PRO A 286 -7.17 -3.61 7.99
N LYS A 287 -7.61 -4.11 9.14
CA LYS A 287 -8.73 -3.51 9.86
C LYS A 287 -8.33 -2.15 10.41
N LEU A 288 -8.97 -1.11 9.92
CA LEU A 288 -8.66 0.28 10.25
C LEU A 288 -9.65 0.84 11.28
N PHE A 289 -9.21 1.83 12.04
CA PHE A 289 -10.10 2.57 12.93
C PHE A 289 -11.22 3.26 12.16
N PRO A 290 -12.46 3.20 12.63
CA PRO A 290 -13.55 3.99 12.08
C PRO A 290 -13.20 5.48 12.08
N VAL A 291 -13.64 6.22 11.07
CA VAL A 291 -13.49 7.67 11.01
C VAL A 291 -14.23 8.29 12.19
N LEU A 292 -13.58 9.18 12.94
CA LEU A 292 -14.16 9.75 14.17
C LEU A 292 -15.37 10.61 13.89
N VAL A 293 -15.26 11.53 12.91
CA VAL A 293 -16.36 12.37 12.44
C VAL A 293 -16.56 12.13 10.95
N ASN A 294 -17.79 11.78 10.57
CA ASN A 294 -18.17 11.50 9.19
C ASN A 294 -19.26 12.48 8.75
N ASP A 295 -18.85 13.53 8.06
CA ASP A 295 -19.74 14.59 7.54
C ASP A 295 -20.31 14.28 6.15
N SER A 296 -20.19 13.03 5.67
CA SER A 296 -20.62 12.63 4.32
C SER A 296 -22.16 12.52 4.16
N GLN A 297 -22.92 12.82 5.20
CA GLN A 297 -24.40 12.71 5.22
C GLN A 297 -24.90 11.31 4.80
N GLY A 298 -24.18 10.26 5.21
CA GLY A 298 -24.54 8.87 4.93
C GLY A 298 -24.10 8.34 3.56
N THR A 299 -23.39 9.13 2.75
CA THR A 299 -22.88 8.65 1.45
C THR A 299 -21.64 7.75 1.59
N ILE A 300 -20.89 7.87 2.68
CA ILE A 300 -19.73 7.05 3.01
C ILE A 300 -20.01 6.32 4.31
N ASP A 301 -19.81 5.00 4.32
CA ASP A 301 -19.86 4.20 5.55
C ASP A 301 -18.67 4.54 6.45
N THR A 302 -18.94 4.79 7.74
CA THR A 302 -17.95 5.21 8.72
C THR A 302 -16.85 4.16 8.95
N ASN A 303 -17.17 2.85 8.83
CA ASN A 303 -16.24 1.76 9.05
C ASN A 303 -15.49 1.37 7.78
N LEU A 304 -16.13 1.48 6.62
CA LEU A 304 -15.55 1.10 5.34
C LEU A 304 -14.72 2.21 4.69
N GLY A 305 -15.02 3.46 5.03
CA GLY A 305 -14.40 4.63 4.41
C GLY A 305 -14.78 4.82 2.93
N PRO A 306 -14.13 5.76 2.24
CA PRO A 306 -14.42 6.03 0.83
C PRO A 306 -14.01 4.84 -0.06
N ARG A 307 -14.90 4.47 -0.99
CA ARG A 307 -14.70 3.33 -1.91
C ARG A 307 -14.15 3.76 -3.27
N ARG A 308 -14.29 5.02 -3.64
CA ARG A 308 -13.78 5.63 -4.88
C ARG A 308 -13.72 7.14 -4.76
N LEU A 309 -13.13 7.77 -5.74
CA LEU A 309 -13.31 9.21 -5.99
C LEU A 309 -14.48 9.41 -6.97
N ASN A 310 -15.20 10.52 -6.84
CA ASN A 310 -16.23 10.91 -7.80
C ASN A 310 -15.62 11.12 -9.18
N PHE A 311 -16.45 11.03 -10.22
CA PHE A 311 -16.03 11.48 -11.53
C PHE A 311 -15.70 12.99 -11.50
N PHE A 312 -14.84 13.41 -12.41
CA PHE A 312 -14.51 14.83 -12.51
C PHE A 312 -15.76 15.68 -12.73
N VAL A 313 -15.97 16.65 -11.86
CA VAL A 313 -17.21 17.48 -11.86
C VAL A 313 -17.46 18.14 -13.22
N GLY A 314 -16.41 18.58 -13.90
CA GLY A 314 -16.53 19.21 -15.21
C GLY A 314 -17.13 18.32 -16.31
N ILE A 315 -17.08 16.97 -16.18
CA ILE A 315 -17.64 16.08 -17.20
C ILE A 315 -19.17 16.15 -17.26
N GLN A 316 -19.83 16.47 -16.13
CA GLN A 316 -21.29 16.59 -16.06
C GLN A 316 -21.82 17.70 -16.96
N THR A 317 -21.06 18.80 -17.05
CA THR A 317 -21.42 19.96 -17.87
C THR A 317 -20.80 19.92 -19.27
N ALA A 318 -19.55 19.45 -19.39
CA ALA A 318 -18.84 19.42 -20.66
C ALA A 318 -19.32 18.29 -21.58
N ASN A 319 -19.72 17.14 -21.01
CA ASN A 319 -20.21 16.00 -21.79
C ASN A 319 -21.24 15.19 -20.97
N PRO A 320 -22.50 15.67 -20.85
CA PRO A 320 -23.55 15.00 -20.08
C PRO A 320 -23.85 13.57 -20.54
N GLU A 321 -23.76 13.30 -21.84
CA GLU A 321 -23.99 11.97 -22.41
C GLU A 321 -22.93 10.97 -21.93
N GLN A 322 -21.65 11.36 -21.98
CA GLN A 322 -20.56 10.54 -21.47
C GLN A 322 -20.68 10.33 -19.96
N TYR A 323 -21.07 11.36 -19.21
CA TYR A 323 -21.30 11.24 -17.77
C TYR A 323 -22.43 10.23 -17.47
N ALA A 324 -23.53 10.27 -18.21
CA ALA A 324 -24.63 9.30 -18.06
C ALA A 324 -24.16 7.86 -18.38
N ALA A 325 -23.35 7.68 -19.41
CA ALA A 325 -22.76 6.39 -19.75
C ALA A 325 -21.82 5.85 -18.66
N LEU A 326 -20.96 6.71 -18.08
CA LEU A 326 -20.07 6.35 -16.98
C LEU A 326 -20.85 5.99 -15.71
N THR A 327 -21.88 6.75 -15.35
CA THR A 327 -22.73 6.47 -14.19
C THR A 327 -23.49 5.16 -14.36
N LYS A 328 -23.99 4.88 -15.55
CA LYS A 328 -24.62 3.59 -15.88
C LYS A 328 -23.62 2.42 -15.75
N ALA A 329 -22.41 2.58 -16.28
CA ALA A 329 -21.35 1.57 -16.17
C ALA A 329 -20.90 1.35 -14.71
N LEU A 330 -20.92 2.39 -13.89
CA LEU A 330 -20.62 2.29 -12.45
C LEU A 330 -21.66 1.44 -11.70
N GLY A 331 -22.91 1.42 -12.15
CA GLY A 331 -23.99 0.66 -11.52
C GLY A 331 -24.50 1.24 -10.21
N GLY A 332 -24.21 2.51 -9.92
CA GLY A 332 -24.64 3.23 -8.72
C GLY A 332 -24.47 4.74 -8.84
N ALA A 333 -24.79 5.46 -7.77
CA ALA A 333 -24.63 6.90 -7.73
C ALA A 333 -23.14 7.31 -7.83
N ASP A 334 -22.86 8.41 -8.50
CA ASP A 334 -21.52 8.99 -8.56
C ASP A 334 -21.19 9.68 -7.22
N ASN A 335 -20.80 8.88 -6.25
CA ASN A 335 -20.32 9.34 -4.95
C ASN A 335 -19.21 8.44 -4.39
N CYS A 336 -18.55 8.89 -3.35
CA CYS A 336 -17.42 8.18 -2.76
C CYS A 336 -17.80 6.87 -2.04
N GLY A 337 -19.07 6.60 -1.76
CA GLY A 337 -19.54 5.37 -1.11
C GLY A 337 -19.82 4.23 -2.09
N THR A 338 -19.97 4.53 -3.38
CA THR A 338 -20.28 3.50 -4.40
C THR A 338 -19.05 2.62 -4.66
N ARG A 339 -19.22 1.29 -4.56
CA ARG A 339 -18.17 0.32 -4.83
C ARG A 339 -17.82 0.26 -6.31
N LEU A 340 -16.57 0.00 -6.62
CA LEU A 340 -16.13 -0.37 -7.98
C LEU A 340 -16.43 -1.86 -8.23
N TRP A 341 -16.53 -2.25 -9.48
CA TRP A 341 -16.92 -3.61 -9.90
C TRP A 341 -16.05 -4.72 -9.30
N TRP A 342 -14.78 -4.45 -9.01
CA TRP A 342 -13.85 -5.41 -8.40
C TRP A 342 -13.90 -5.41 -6.85
N ASP A 343 -14.52 -4.41 -6.24
CA ASP A 343 -14.70 -4.29 -4.80
C ASP A 343 -15.98 -5.03 -4.37
N THR A 344 -15.91 -6.35 -4.31
CA THR A 344 -17.06 -7.22 -4.07
C THR A 344 -17.44 -7.35 -2.58
N GLY A 345 -16.56 -6.94 -1.66
CA GLY A 345 -16.73 -7.14 -0.22
C GLY A 345 -16.63 -8.60 0.22
N ARG A 346 -16.02 -9.47 -0.59
CA ARG A 346 -15.79 -10.90 -0.29
C ARG A 346 -14.31 -11.22 -0.47
N ASN A 347 -13.79 -12.20 0.28
CA ASN A 347 -12.39 -12.63 0.23
C ASN A 347 -12.20 -14.03 -0.35
N PHE A 348 -13.19 -14.91 -0.18
CA PHE A 348 -13.21 -16.28 -0.69
C PHE A 348 -14.60 -16.67 -1.21
#